data_d72624ddc5497cb1faa66dd7d2bfcee0
#
_entry.id   d72624ddc5497cb1faa66dd7d2bfcee0
#
_cell.length_a   1.000
_cell.length_b   1.000
_cell.length_c   1.000
_cell.angle_alpha   90.00
_cell.angle_beta   90.00
_cell.angle_gamma   90.00
#
_symmetry.space_group_name_H-M   'P 1'
#
loop_
_entity.id
_entity.type
_entity.pdbx_description
1 polymer ?
#
loop_
_entity_poly.entity_id
_entity_poly.type
_entity_poly.pdbx_seq_one_letter_code
_entity_poly.pdbx_strand_id
1 'polypeptide(L)'
;MDTHLMQLGILLFLLGLLTGLAGPKLKNPRMGLASHLEGVMNGMFLVILGLVWPRLGLSHAWLVVTFWLIVYAAFANWVATLLAAAWGAGAQMPIAAGTHKAAPRRERVIGFLLVSLALCVVAACVVILVGLF
;
A
#
# COMPACT_ATOMS: atom_id res chain seq x y z
N MET A 1 17.93 -7.26 -3.35
CA MET A 1 16.51 -7.03 -2.98
C MET A 1 16.35 -6.07 -1.81
N ASP A 2 17.16 -6.18 -0.79
CA ASP A 2 17.23 -5.29 0.38
C ASP A 2 17.32 -3.80 0.00
N THR A 3 18.34 -3.43 -0.78
CA THR A 3 18.52 -2.06 -1.27
C THR A 3 17.33 -1.58 -2.12
N HIS A 4 16.76 -2.44 -2.96
CA HIS A 4 15.58 -2.09 -3.76
C HIS A 4 14.34 -1.85 -2.89
N LEU A 5 14.15 -2.63 -1.81
CA LEU A 5 13.08 -2.36 -0.86
C LEU A 5 13.23 -0.99 -0.20
N MET A 6 14.44 -0.63 0.22
CA MET A 6 14.70 0.69 0.80
C MET A 6 14.45 1.82 -0.22
N GLN A 7 14.92 1.66 -1.46
CA GLN A 7 14.70 2.65 -2.53
C GLN A 7 13.20 2.81 -2.84
N LEU A 8 12.47 1.71 -3.03
CA LEU A 8 11.02 1.71 -3.27
C LEU A 8 10.26 2.28 -2.06
N GLY A 9 10.73 1.98 -0.86
CA GLY A 9 10.15 2.50 0.38
C GLY A 9 10.27 4.03 0.47
N ILE A 10 11.48 4.59 0.22
CA ILE A 10 11.68 6.04 0.18
C ILE A 10 10.87 6.69 -0.94
N LEU A 11 10.79 6.06 -2.12
CA LEU A 11 9.95 6.55 -3.20
C LEU A 11 8.47 6.62 -2.78
N LEU A 12 7.95 5.54 -2.20
CA LEU A 12 6.54 5.49 -1.75
C LEU A 12 6.28 6.49 -0.62
N PHE A 13 7.22 6.65 0.29
CA PHE A 13 7.17 7.67 1.35
C PHE A 13 7.06 9.08 0.75
N LEU A 14 7.90 9.40 -0.23
CA LEU A 14 7.84 10.69 -0.94
C LEU A 14 6.50 10.89 -1.65
N LEU A 15 6.00 9.86 -2.35
CA LEU A 15 4.68 9.89 -2.99
C LEU A 15 3.56 10.12 -1.97
N GLY A 16 3.65 9.52 -0.80
CA GLY A 16 2.75 9.77 0.32
C GLY A 16 2.77 11.23 0.77
N LEU A 17 3.95 11.82 0.94
CA LEU A 17 4.08 13.24 1.30
C LEU A 17 3.47 14.16 0.24
N LEU A 18 3.74 13.90 -1.05
CA LEU A 18 3.15 14.66 -2.16
C LEU A 18 1.63 14.53 -2.20
N THR A 19 1.11 13.33 -1.88
CA THR A 19 -0.34 13.11 -1.75
C THR A 19 -0.94 13.96 -0.63
N GLY A 20 -0.25 14.11 0.50
CA GLY A 20 -0.66 15.00 1.58
C GLY A 20 -0.79 16.45 1.14
N LEU A 21 0.17 16.95 0.36
CA LEU A 21 0.11 18.30 -0.21
C LEU A 21 -1.04 18.47 -1.23
N ALA A 22 -1.34 17.43 -2.00
CA ALA A 22 -2.42 17.43 -2.97
C ALA A 22 -3.81 17.20 -2.35
N GLY A 23 -3.87 16.65 -1.14
CA GLY A 23 -5.09 16.20 -0.47
C GLY A 23 -6.27 17.18 -0.51
N PRO A 24 -6.08 18.48 -0.20
CA PRO A 24 -7.15 19.48 -0.25
C PRO A 24 -7.80 19.67 -1.64
N LYS A 25 -7.09 19.30 -2.71
CA LYS A 25 -7.56 19.43 -4.10
C LYS A 25 -8.30 18.17 -4.61
N LEU A 26 -8.26 17.08 -3.85
CA LEU A 26 -8.93 15.84 -4.21
C LEU A 26 -10.44 15.92 -3.94
N LYS A 27 -11.22 15.13 -4.67
CA LYS A 27 -12.69 15.12 -4.55
C LYS A 27 -13.14 14.75 -3.12
N ASN A 28 -12.44 13.84 -2.48
CA ASN A 28 -12.61 13.51 -1.06
C ASN A 28 -11.29 13.77 -0.30
N PRO A 29 -11.11 14.95 0.31
CA PRO A 29 -9.90 15.29 1.05
C PRO A 29 -9.62 14.35 2.24
N ARG A 30 -10.67 13.82 2.88
CA ARG A 30 -10.56 12.87 3.99
C ARG A 30 -9.94 11.54 3.54
N MET A 31 -10.34 11.06 2.37
CA MET A 31 -9.72 9.90 1.73
C MET A 31 -8.30 10.23 1.24
N GLY A 32 -8.05 11.47 0.83
CA GLY A 32 -6.71 11.98 0.50
C GLY A 32 -5.75 11.92 1.71
N LEU A 33 -6.24 12.23 2.91
CA LEU A 33 -5.46 12.04 4.14
C LEU A 33 -5.16 10.56 4.39
N ALA A 34 -6.14 9.67 4.20
CA ALA A 34 -5.90 8.23 4.31
C ALA A 34 -4.82 7.77 3.32
N SER A 35 -4.87 8.22 2.06
CA SER A 35 -3.86 7.90 1.05
C SER A 35 -2.46 8.43 1.41
N HIS A 36 -2.38 9.65 1.97
CA HIS A 36 -1.12 10.18 2.49
C HIS A 36 -0.53 9.25 3.56
N LEU A 37 -1.33 8.87 4.54
CA LEU A 37 -0.89 8.00 5.62
C LEU A 37 -0.46 6.61 5.11
N GLU A 38 -1.21 6.04 4.16
CA GLU A 38 -0.85 4.75 3.55
C GLU A 38 0.48 4.83 2.79
N GLY A 39 0.72 5.89 2.03
CA GLY A 39 2.00 6.10 1.34
C GLY A 39 3.17 6.21 2.32
N VAL A 40 3.02 7.00 3.38
CA VAL A 40 4.04 7.19 4.41
C VAL A 40 4.30 5.90 5.20
N MET A 41 3.26 5.24 5.70
CA MET A 41 3.39 4.03 6.52
C MET A 41 3.93 2.85 5.72
N ASN A 42 3.40 2.59 4.53
CA ASN A 42 3.89 1.52 3.67
C ASN A 42 5.31 1.81 3.17
N GLY A 43 5.64 3.08 2.91
CA GLY A 43 7.01 3.48 2.57
C GLY A 43 8.00 3.15 3.69
N MET A 44 7.71 3.54 4.93
CA MET A 44 8.52 3.19 6.09
C MET A 44 8.61 1.67 6.28
N PHE A 45 7.51 0.95 6.11
CA PHE A 45 7.47 -0.50 6.24
C PHE A 45 8.42 -1.19 5.23
N LEU A 46 8.43 -0.76 3.97
CA LEU A 46 9.37 -1.27 2.97
C LEU A 46 10.83 -0.99 3.34
N VAL A 47 11.14 0.19 3.89
CA VAL A 47 12.49 0.53 4.35
C VAL A 47 12.91 -0.41 5.50
N ILE A 48 12.05 -0.60 6.50
CA ILE A 48 12.30 -1.51 7.63
C ILE A 48 12.53 -2.95 7.12
N LEU A 49 11.69 -3.41 6.19
CA LEU A 49 11.87 -4.75 5.60
C LEU A 49 13.19 -4.86 4.84
N GLY A 50 13.62 -3.81 4.13
CA GLY A 50 14.92 -3.79 3.48
C GLY A 50 16.08 -3.99 4.47
N LEU A 51 16.01 -3.39 5.66
CA LEU A 51 17.01 -3.55 6.73
C LEU A 51 17.00 -4.96 7.35
N VAL A 52 15.83 -5.58 7.42
CA VAL A 52 15.66 -6.93 7.99
C VAL A 52 15.92 -8.02 6.95
N TRP A 53 15.80 -7.71 5.66
CA TRP A 53 15.83 -8.66 4.55
C TRP A 53 17.01 -9.65 4.58
N PRO A 54 18.27 -9.23 4.87
CA PRO A 54 19.42 -10.14 4.92
C PRO A 54 19.36 -11.18 6.06
N ARG A 55 18.45 -10.99 7.03
CA ARG A 55 18.28 -11.89 8.17
C ARG A 55 17.26 -12.99 7.92
N LEU A 56 16.55 -12.95 6.78
CA LEU A 56 15.53 -13.94 6.47
C LEU A 56 16.17 -15.26 6.01
N GLY A 57 15.95 -16.32 6.76
CA GLY A 57 16.41 -17.68 6.46
C GLY A 57 15.57 -18.37 5.37
N LEU A 58 15.24 -17.67 4.29
CA LEU A 58 14.39 -18.15 3.21
C LEU A 58 15.22 -18.53 1.97
N SER A 59 14.75 -19.50 1.19
CA SER A 59 15.33 -19.79 -0.13
C SER A 59 15.16 -18.59 -1.07
N HIS A 60 16.04 -18.49 -2.07
CA HIS A 60 15.98 -17.40 -3.06
C HIS A 60 14.60 -17.27 -3.74
N ALA A 61 13.96 -18.40 -4.06
CA ALA A 61 12.64 -18.38 -4.67
C ALA A 61 11.58 -17.74 -3.76
N TRP A 62 11.58 -18.09 -2.47
CA TRP A 62 10.69 -17.47 -1.49
C TRP A 62 10.99 -15.99 -1.27
N LEU A 63 12.27 -15.59 -1.26
CA LEU A 63 12.63 -14.17 -1.19
C LEU A 63 12.09 -13.38 -2.39
N VAL A 64 12.20 -13.93 -3.61
CA VAL A 64 11.67 -13.25 -4.82
C VAL A 64 10.14 -13.12 -4.77
N VAL A 65 9.42 -14.19 -4.42
CA VAL A 65 7.97 -14.17 -4.31
C VAL A 65 7.53 -13.17 -3.25
N THR A 66 8.12 -13.20 -2.07
CA THR A 66 7.79 -12.30 -0.95
C THR A 66 8.08 -10.85 -1.30
N PHE A 67 9.20 -10.58 -1.99
CA PHE A 67 9.54 -9.23 -2.47
C PHE A 67 8.43 -8.65 -3.34
N TRP A 68 7.95 -9.39 -4.34
CA TRP A 68 6.91 -8.89 -5.24
C TRP A 68 5.54 -8.77 -4.58
N LEU A 69 5.20 -9.69 -3.67
CA LEU A 69 3.95 -9.62 -2.91
C LEU A 69 3.90 -8.35 -2.06
N ILE A 70 4.99 -8.03 -1.35
CA ILE A 70 5.01 -6.88 -0.44
C ILE A 70 5.10 -5.55 -1.18
N VAL A 71 5.88 -5.48 -2.26
CA VAL A 71 5.97 -4.29 -3.10
C VAL A 71 4.62 -4.00 -3.75
N TYR A 72 4.00 -5.03 -4.35
CA TYR A 72 2.65 -4.89 -4.91
C TYR A 72 1.67 -4.39 -3.85
N ALA A 73 1.60 -5.03 -2.69
CA ALA A 73 0.64 -4.67 -1.64
C ALA A 73 0.83 -3.22 -1.17
N ALA A 74 2.08 -2.80 -0.94
CA ALA A 74 2.40 -1.45 -0.47
C ALA A 74 1.97 -0.37 -1.47
N PHE A 75 2.32 -0.54 -2.74
CA PHE A 75 1.95 0.44 -3.77
C PHE A 75 0.47 0.37 -4.12
N ALA A 76 -0.14 -0.83 -4.19
CA ALA A 76 -1.56 -0.98 -4.46
C ALA A 76 -2.43 -0.33 -3.39
N ASN A 77 -2.01 -0.35 -2.11
CA ASN A 77 -2.72 0.30 -1.02
C ASN A 77 -2.76 1.81 -1.19
N TRP A 78 -1.59 2.42 -1.44
CA TRP A 78 -1.51 3.85 -1.73
C TRP A 78 -2.31 4.24 -2.98
N VAL A 79 -2.18 3.48 -4.09
CA VAL A 79 -2.91 3.75 -5.34
C VAL A 79 -4.41 3.61 -5.13
N ALA A 80 -4.89 2.56 -4.44
CA ALA A 80 -6.31 2.33 -4.20
C ALA A 80 -6.95 3.50 -3.44
N THR A 81 -6.31 3.97 -2.37
CA THR A 81 -6.79 5.10 -1.57
C THR A 81 -6.66 6.43 -2.32
N LEU A 82 -5.63 6.63 -3.13
CA LEU A 82 -5.47 7.82 -3.98
C LEU A 82 -6.58 7.88 -5.05
N LEU A 83 -6.83 6.77 -5.75
CA LEU A 83 -7.92 6.70 -6.73
C LEU A 83 -9.28 6.87 -6.06
N ALA A 84 -9.48 6.30 -4.88
CA ALA A 84 -10.70 6.49 -4.10
C ALA A 84 -10.90 7.98 -3.73
N ALA A 85 -9.84 8.68 -3.34
CA ALA A 85 -9.88 10.11 -3.05
C ALA A 85 -10.21 10.95 -4.30
N ALA A 86 -9.59 10.63 -5.43
CA ALA A 86 -9.79 11.33 -6.69
C ALA A 86 -11.17 11.09 -7.30
N TRP A 87 -11.71 9.87 -7.17
CA TRP A 87 -13.01 9.50 -7.73
C TRP A 87 -14.18 9.73 -6.77
N GLY A 88 -13.90 9.91 -5.48
CA GLY A 88 -14.90 9.92 -4.43
C GLY A 88 -15.50 8.53 -4.20
N ALA A 89 -14.72 7.46 -4.44
CA ALA A 89 -15.12 6.09 -4.15
C ALA A 89 -14.91 5.77 -2.66
N GLY A 90 -15.65 4.80 -2.12
CA GLY A 90 -15.47 4.49 -0.71
C GLY A 90 -16.38 3.41 -0.16
N ALA A 91 -17.02 2.61 -1.02
CA ALA A 91 -17.94 1.55 -0.57
C ALA A 91 -17.31 0.59 0.45
N GLN A 92 -16.00 0.31 0.30
CA GLN A 92 -15.26 -0.56 1.23
C GLN A 92 -14.51 0.18 2.34
N MET A 93 -14.53 1.51 2.33
CA MET A 93 -13.89 2.37 3.33
C MET A 93 -14.86 3.44 3.85
N PRO A 94 -15.98 3.05 4.46
CA PRO A 94 -17.08 3.97 4.77
C PRO A 94 -16.67 5.11 5.72
N ILE A 95 -15.74 4.85 6.63
CA ILE A 95 -15.25 5.86 7.59
C ILE A 95 -14.52 7.00 6.86
N ALA A 96 -13.64 6.66 5.89
CA ALA A 96 -12.90 7.65 5.10
C ALA A 96 -13.74 8.23 3.97
N ALA A 97 -14.69 7.48 3.43
CA ALA A 97 -15.57 7.92 2.36
C ALA A 97 -16.58 8.98 2.81
N GLY A 98 -17.11 8.88 4.03
CA GLY A 98 -18.22 9.71 4.49
C GLY A 98 -19.46 9.49 3.61
N THR A 99 -19.96 10.57 2.99
CA THR A 99 -21.11 10.53 2.07
C THR A 99 -20.74 10.33 0.60
N HIS A 100 -19.43 10.26 0.27
CA HIS A 100 -18.97 10.11 -1.11
C HIS A 100 -19.26 8.72 -1.67
N LYS A 101 -19.73 8.69 -2.91
CA LYS A 101 -19.97 7.47 -3.70
C LYS A 101 -19.51 7.68 -5.13
N ALA A 102 -18.92 6.66 -5.74
CA ALA A 102 -18.51 6.68 -7.14
C ALA A 102 -19.37 5.71 -7.97
N ALA A 103 -19.18 5.76 -9.29
CA ALA A 103 -19.84 4.83 -10.20
C ALA A 103 -19.44 3.36 -9.87
N PRO A 104 -20.34 2.37 -10.06
CA PRO A 104 -20.12 0.97 -9.67
C PRO A 104 -18.82 0.36 -10.24
N ARG A 105 -18.42 0.78 -11.44
CA ARG A 105 -17.17 0.31 -12.07
C ARG A 105 -15.94 0.78 -11.27
N ARG A 106 -15.93 2.03 -10.81
CA ARG A 106 -14.84 2.59 -9.99
C ARG A 106 -14.77 1.92 -8.62
N GLU A 107 -15.92 1.72 -7.98
CA GLU A 107 -15.99 0.99 -6.71
C GLU A 107 -15.46 -0.44 -6.84
N ARG A 108 -15.77 -1.14 -7.94
CA ARG A 108 -15.23 -2.49 -8.19
C ARG A 108 -13.72 -2.52 -8.36
N VAL A 109 -13.13 -1.54 -9.06
CA VAL A 109 -11.67 -1.43 -9.21
C VAL A 109 -11.01 -1.25 -7.84
N ILE A 110 -11.52 -0.32 -7.03
CA ILE A 110 -11.00 -0.10 -5.67
C ILE A 110 -11.17 -1.37 -4.83
N GLY A 111 -12.34 -2.01 -4.88
CA GLY A 111 -12.60 -3.25 -4.16
C GLY A 111 -11.63 -4.37 -4.54
N PHE A 112 -11.37 -4.56 -5.83
CA PHE A 112 -10.40 -5.54 -6.30
C PHE A 112 -8.98 -5.25 -5.77
N LEU A 113 -8.52 -3.99 -5.85
CA LEU A 113 -7.22 -3.60 -5.33
C LEU A 113 -7.11 -3.89 -3.83
N LEU A 114 -8.12 -3.48 -3.04
CA LEU A 114 -8.11 -3.66 -1.58
C LEU A 114 -8.11 -5.14 -1.17
N VAL A 115 -8.88 -5.99 -1.85
CA VAL A 115 -8.90 -7.43 -1.54
C VAL A 115 -7.60 -8.09 -1.94
N SER A 116 -7.09 -7.83 -3.15
CA SER A 116 -5.85 -8.45 -3.65
C SER A 116 -4.64 -8.04 -2.82
N LEU A 117 -4.51 -6.75 -2.47
CA LEU A 117 -3.39 -6.29 -1.63
C LEU A 117 -3.46 -6.87 -0.22
N ALA A 118 -4.66 -7.01 0.36
CA ALA A 118 -4.83 -7.60 1.69
C ALA A 118 -4.36 -9.06 1.72
N LEU A 119 -4.71 -9.84 0.70
CA LEU A 119 -4.23 -11.21 0.57
C LEU A 119 -2.71 -11.26 0.39
N CYS A 120 -2.16 -10.39 -0.46
CA CYS A 120 -0.72 -10.34 -0.71
C CYS A 120 0.09 -9.93 0.53
N VAL A 121 -0.34 -8.89 1.26
CA VAL A 121 0.39 -8.44 2.45
C VAL A 121 0.34 -9.47 3.57
N VAL A 122 -0.82 -10.10 3.80
CA VAL A 122 -0.95 -11.15 4.82
C VAL A 122 -0.06 -12.34 4.47
N ALA A 123 -0.12 -12.83 3.23
CA ALA A 123 0.74 -13.93 2.78
C ALA A 123 2.24 -13.58 2.93
N ALA A 124 2.65 -12.38 2.50
CA ALA A 124 4.03 -11.94 2.63
C ALA A 124 4.47 -11.85 4.10
N CYS A 125 3.64 -11.29 4.98
CA CYS A 125 3.96 -11.19 6.42
C CYS A 125 4.11 -12.57 7.07
N VAL A 126 3.27 -13.55 6.71
CA VAL A 126 3.43 -14.93 7.22
C VAL A 126 4.75 -15.53 6.77
N VAL A 127 5.11 -15.38 5.48
CA VAL A 127 6.40 -15.90 4.97
C VAL A 127 7.59 -15.21 5.63
N ILE A 128 7.54 -13.88 5.81
CA ILE A 128 8.57 -13.11 6.49
C ILE A 128 8.73 -13.60 7.95
N LEU A 129 7.61 -13.78 8.65
CA LEU A 129 7.62 -14.27 10.03
C LEU A 129 8.29 -15.64 10.12
N VAL A 130 7.95 -16.59 9.24
CA VAL A 130 8.61 -17.90 9.18
C VAL A 130 10.10 -17.78 8.86
N GLY A 131 10.49 -16.83 8.01
CA GLY A 131 11.89 -16.62 7.66
C GLY A 131 12.74 -15.99 8.76
N LEU A 132 12.13 -15.47 9.83
CA LEU A 132 12.84 -14.90 10.99
C LEU A 132 13.14 -15.93 12.08
N PHE A 133 12.55 -17.12 12.02
CA PHE A 133 12.78 -18.24 12.94
C PHE A 133 13.59 -19.35 12.30
#